data_ed870012829a2380e6aeda1a5ae8b636
#
_entry.id   ed870012829a2380e6aeda1a5ae8b636
#
_cell.length_a   1.000
_cell.length_b   1.000
_cell.length_c   1.000
_cell.angle_alpha   90.00
_cell.angle_beta   90.00
_cell.angle_gamma   90.00
#
_symmetry.space_group_name_H-M   'P 1'
#
loop_
_entity.id
_entity.type
_entity.pdbx_description
1 polymer ?
#
loop_
_entity_poly.entity_id
_entity_poly.type
_entity_poly.pdbx_seq_one_letter_code
_entity_poly.pdbx_strand_id
1 'polypeptide(L)'
;MNDVLTLIATVNGTDEYGDPKVTETRREVFCREASIGQKEFYQAHANGLKPEIKLVLSDYLDYNGEQLVEYTPMGQTKPQRYRILRTYRTGLELELVVYREVNPA
;
A
#
# COMPACT_ATOMS: atom_id res chain seq x y z
N MET A 1 -16.37 0.07 10.79
CA MET A 1 -16.64 0.69 9.49
C MET A 1 -15.52 0.32 8.54
N ASN A 2 -15.85 -0.22 7.37
CA ASN A 2 -14.85 -0.64 6.42
C ASN A 2 -14.49 0.51 5.48
N ASP A 3 -13.20 0.78 5.38
CA ASP A 3 -12.69 1.73 4.40
C ASP A 3 -12.29 1.00 3.13
N VAL A 4 -11.96 1.76 2.10
CA VAL A 4 -11.55 1.21 0.81
C VAL A 4 -10.18 1.77 0.47
N LEU A 5 -9.29 0.89 0.02
CA LEU A 5 -8.01 1.30 -0.55
C LEU A 5 -7.94 0.81 -1.99
N THR A 6 -7.06 1.43 -2.77
CA THR A 6 -6.79 0.99 -4.14
C THR A 6 -5.40 0.39 -4.20
N LEU A 7 -5.32 -0.89 -4.55
CA LEU A 7 -4.05 -1.56 -4.80
C LEU A 7 -3.60 -1.23 -6.22
N ILE A 8 -2.36 -0.79 -6.35
CA ILE A 8 -1.80 -0.34 -7.61
C ILE A 8 -0.59 -1.19 -7.96
N ALA A 9 -0.61 -1.80 -9.13
CA ALA A 9 0.53 -2.52 -9.66
C ALA A 9 0.97 -1.87 -10.96
N THR A 10 2.28 -1.83 -11.19
CA THR A 10 2.82 -1.35 -12.46
C THR A 10 3.26 -2.54 -13.28
N VAL A 11 2.89 -2.53 -14.56
CA VAL A 11 3.24 -3.58 -15.49
C VAL A 11 4.06 -2.97 -16.61
N ASN A 12 5.25 -3.50 -16.83
CA ASN A 12 6.11 -3.07 -17.92
C ASN A 12 5.76 -3.89 -19.16
N GLY A 13 5.58 -3.20 -20.27
CA GLY A 13 5.27 -3.85 -21.53
C GLY A 13 5.76 -3.02 -22.70
N THR A 14 5.28 -3.33 -23.88
CA THR A 14 5.58 -2.57 -25.09
C THR A 14 4.28 -2.14 -25.74
N ASP A 15 4.32 -1.00 -26.41
CA ASP A 15 3.18 -0.54 -27.19
C ASP A 15 3.18 -1.20 -28.57
N GLU A 16 2.24 -0.81 -29.43
CA GLU A 16 2.13 -1.39 -30.78
C GLU A 16 3.32 -1.05 -31.67
N TYR A 17 4.14 -0.07 -31.29
CA TYR A 17 5.34 0.32 -32.01
C TYR A 17 6.61 -0.29 -31.44
N GLY A 18 6.48 -1.14 -30.39
CA GLY A 18 7.63 -1.76 -29.74
C GLY A 18 8.32 -0.88 -28.71
N ASP A 19 7.78 0.30 -28.42
CA ASP A 19 8.38 1.19 -27.43
C ASP A 19 8.01 0.75 -26.01
N PRO A 20 8.89 0.98 -25.02
CA PRO A 20 8.56 0.63 -23.63
C PRO A 20 7.34 1.37 -23.15
N LYS A 21 6.43 0.64 -22.48
CA LYS A 21 5.20 1.21 -21.94
C LYS A 21 4.99 0.69 -20.53
N VAL A 22 4.69 1.62 -19.60
CA VAL A 22 4.35 1.27 -18.22
C VAL A 22 2.85 1.48 -18.05
N THR A 23 2.16 0.43 -17.59
CA THR A 23 0.72 0.47 -17.34
C THR A 23 0.46 0.24 -15.87
N GLU A 24 -0.43 1.03 -15.28
CA GLU A 24 -0.90 0.81 -13.91
C GLU A 24 -2.19 0.02 -13.94
N THR A 25 -2.28 -0.99 -13.08
CA THR A 25 -3.52 -1.68 -12.80
C THR A 25 -4.00 -1.25 -11.41
N ARG A 26 -5.28 -0.94 -11.29
CA ARG A 26 -5.86 -0.42 -10.06
C ARG A 26 -7.02 -1.31 -9.65
N ARG A 27 -7.07 -1.65 -8.35
CA ARG A 27 -8.09 -2.55 -7.84
C ARG A 27 -8.47 -2.11 -6.44
N GLU A 28 -9.77 -1.87 -6.22
CA GLU A 28 -10.27 -1.44 -4.92
C GLU A 28 -10.59 -2.65 -4.04
N VAL A 29 -10.17 -2.58 -2.79
CA VAL A 29 -10.46 -3.62 -1.80
C VAL A 29 -10.84 -2.97 -0.47
N PHE A 30 -11.60 -3.71 0.33
CA PHE A 30 -11.98 -3.24 1.66
C PHE A 30 -10.83 -3.40 2.63
N CYS A 31 -10.70 -2.42 3.53
CA CYS A 31 -9.65 -2.43 4.54
C CYS A 31 -10.14 -1.73 5.80
N ARG A 32 -9.34 -1.84 6.86
CA ARG A 32 -9.47 -0.99 8.04
C ARG A 32 -8.11 -0.42 8.41
N GLU A 33 -8.12 0.79 8.92
CA GLU A 33 -6.89 1.44 9.38
C GLU A 33 -6.58 0.98 10.80
N ALA A 34 -5.30 0.70 11.07
CA ALA A 34 -4.85 0.26 12.38
C ALA A 34 -3.57 1.01 12.77
N SER A 35 -3.28 1.01 14.06
CA SER A 35 -2.06 1.65 14.57
C SER A 35 -0.84 0.79 14.33
N ILE A 36 0.29 1.43 14.08
CA ILE A 36 1.57 0.75 13.94
C ILE A 36 2.16 0.53 15.32
N GLY A 37 2.63 -0.69 15.59
CA GLY A 37 3.29 -1.00 16.84
C GLY A 37 4.64 -0.31 16.94
N GLN A 38 5.05 0.00 18.18
CA GLN A 38 6.33 0.68 18.42
C GLN A 38 7.53 -0.07 17.84
N LYS A 39 7.52 -1.39 17.96
CA LYS A 39 8.61 -2.21 17.47
C LYS A 39 8.76 -2.09 15.96
N GLU A 40 7.65 -2.11 15.23
CA GLU A 40 7.68 -1.94 13.78
C GLU A 40 8.17 -0.55 13.40
N PHE A 41 7.73 0.45 14.12
CA PHE A 41 8.15 1.83 13.88
C PHE A 41 9.67 1.98 14.03
N TYR A 42 10.24 1.46 15.11
CA TYR A 42 11.67 1.57 15.35
C TYR A 42 12.50 0.81 14.33
N GLN A 43 12.05 -0.39 13.94
CA GLN A 43 12.78 -1.18 12.96
C GLN A 43 12.81 -0.49 11.60
N ALA A 44 11.69 0.05 11.17
CA ALA A 44 11.61 0.75 9.89
C ALA A 44 12.40 2.05 9.91
N HIS A 45 12.34 2.78 11.02
CA HIS A 45 13.03 4.06 11.17
C HIS A 45 14.56 3.86 11.12
N ALA A 46 15.06 2.75 11.65
CA ALA A 46 16.48 2.44 11.60
C ALA A 46 16.98 2.26 10.16
N ASN A 47 16.08 1.91 9.23
CA ASN A 47 16.41 1.78 7.82
C ASN A 47 16.05 3.03 7.00
N GLY A 48 15.77 4.15 7.69
CA GLY A 48 15.44 5.40 7.02
C GLY A 48 14.01 5.50 6.52
N LEU A 49 13.18 4.52 6.83
CA LEU A 49 11.77 4.50 6.43
C LEU A 49 10.90 4.91 7.60
N LYS A 50 9.81 5.62 7.30
CA LYS A 50 8.85 6.05 8.32
C LYS A 50 7.50 5.43 8.02
N PRO A 51 7.18 4.28 8.65
CA PRO A 51 5.85 3.72 8.48
C PRO A 51 4.82 4.68 9.05
N GLU A 52 3.75 4.94 8.29
CA GLU A 52 2.75 5.90 8.72
C GLU A 52 1.50 5.24 9.27
N ILE A 53 1.01 4.22 8.56
CA ILE A 53 -0.21 3.53 8.96
C ILE A 53 -0.11 2.05 8.63
N LYS A 54 -1.00 1.30 9.26
CA LYS A 54 -1.21 -0.10 8.95
C LYS A 54 -2.61 -0.23 8.37
N LEU A 55 -2.71 -0.86 7.21
CA LEU A 55 -3.98 -1.12 6.55
C LEU A 55 -4.22 -2.62 6.58
N VAL A 56 -5.37 -3.03 7.10
CA VAL A 56 -5.67 -4.45 7.25
C VAL A 56 -6.74 -4.83 6.26
N LEU A 57 -6.41 -5.76 5.35
CA LEU A 57 -7.36 -6.31 4.40
C LEU A 57 -8.15 -7.42 5.09
N SER A 58 -9.45 -7.48 4.82
CA SER A 58 -10.32 -8.49 5.41
C SER A 58 -9.99 -9.91 4.90
N ASP A 59 -9.42 -10.00 3.70
CA ASP A 59 -9.10 -11.27 3.08
C ASP A 59 -7.73 -11.16 2.41
N TYR A 60 -6.81 -12.02 2.82
CA TYR A 60 -5.46 -12.01 2.26
C TYR A 60 -5.46 -12.34 0.76
N LEU A 61 -6.49 -13.00 0.26
CA LEU A 61 -6.61 -13.34 -1.15
C LEU A 61 -6.85 -12.11 -2.03
N ASP A 62 -7.23 -10.98 -1.44
CA ASP A 62 -7.39 -9.74 -2.18
C ASP A 62 -6.08 -9.10 -2.59
N TYR A 63 -4.96 -9.58 -2.05
CA TYR A 63 -3.64 -9.02 -2.34
C TYR A 63 -2.87 -9.93 -3.30
N ASN A 64 -2.36 -9.34 -4.39
CA ASN A 64 -1.64 -10.07 -5.43
C ASN A 64 -0.21 -9.55 -5.63
N GLY A 65 0.41 -9.02 -4.59
CA GLY A 65 1.79 -8.56 -4.68
C GLY A 65 1.97 -7.14 -5.18
N GLU A 66 0.91 -6.35 -5.22
CA GLU A 66 1.00 -4.95 -5.58
C GLU A 66 1.92 -4.21 -4.59
N GLN A 67 2.68 -3.23 -5.07
CA GLN A 67 3.65 -2.51 -4.25
C GLN A 67 3.16 -1.14 -3.80
N LEU A 68 2.12 -0.62 -4.43
CA LEU A 68 1.60 0.72 -4.15
C LEU A 68 0.15 0.64 -3.71
N VAL A 69 -0.22 1.58 -2.85
CA VAL A 69 -1.58 1.71 -2.34
C VAL A 69 -1.99 3.17 -2.41
N GLU A 70 -3.21 3.43 -2.82
CA GLU A 70 -3.82 4.75 -2.70
C GLU A 70 -4.94 4.67 -1.69
N TYR A 71 -4.89 5.53 -0.68
CA TYR A 71 -5.82 5.49 0.43
C TYR A 71 -6.04 6.89 0.98
N THR A 72 -7.27 7.19 1.38
CA THR A 72 -7.61 8.46 2.04
C THR A 72 -7.60 8.22 3.55
N PRO A 73 -6.58 8.71 4.27
CA PRO A 73 -6.50 8.50 5.73
C PRO A 73 -7.66 9.15 6.46
N MET A 74 -7.97 8.64 7.64
CA MET A 74 -9.00 9.19 8.49
C MET A 74 -8.71 10.65 8.80
N GLY A 75 -9.71 11.51 8.63
CA GLY A 75 -9.57 12.94 8.86
C GLY A 75 -9.05 13.73 7.67
N GLN A 76 -8.71 13.07 6.57
CA GLN A 76 -8.29 13.73 5.34
C GLN A 76 -9.33 13.56 4.25
N THR A 77 -9.29 14.43 3.26
CA THR A 77 -10.26 14.42 2.16
C THR A 77 -9.64 14.02 0.83
N LYS A 78 -8.31 13.97 0.75
CA LYS A 78 -7.61 13.64 -0.48
C LYS A 78 -6.89 12.30 -0.34
N PRO A 79 -6.92 11.47 -1.37
CA PRO A 79 -6.17 10.22 -1.34
C PRO A 79 -4.67 10.49 -1.34
N GLN A 80 -3.94 9.66 -0.61
CA GLN A 80 -2.50 9.69 -0.55
C GLN A 80 -1.95 8.41 -1.14
N ARG A 81 -0.79 8.49 -1.78
CA ARG A 81 -0.13 7.32 -2.33
C ARG A 81 0.92 6.83 -1.34
N TYR A 82 0.82 5.55 -1.02
CA TYR A 82 1.72 4.89 -0.08
C TYR A 82 2.43 3.73 -0.78
N ARG A 83 3.62 3.42 -0.30
CA ARG A 83 4.35 2.24 -0.72
C ARG A 83 4.28 1.21 0.39
N ILE A 84 4.12 -0.06 0.02
CA ILE A 84 4.02 -1.14 0.99
C ILE A 84 5.42 -1.51 1.46
N LEU A 85 5.66 -1.36 2.78
CA LEU A 85 6.92 -1.71 3.39
C LEU A 85 7.00 -3.21 3.63
N ARG A 86 5.92 -3.77 4.17
CA ARG A 86 5.86 -5.22 4.42
C ARG A 86 4.41 -5.64 4.62
N THR A 87 4.19 -6.94 4.46
CA THR A 87 2.89 -7.55 4.67
C THR A 87 3.01 -8.59 5.77
N TYR A 88 1.91 -8.80 6.50
CA TYR A 88 1.85 -9.79 7.57
C TYR A 88 0.47 -10.41 7.60
N ARG A 89 0.41 -11.73 7.43
CA ARG A 89 -0.85 -12.46 7.41
C ARG A 89 -1.21 -12.93 8.82
N THR A 90 -2.45 -12.66 9.24
CA THR A 90 -2.98 -13.13 10.50
C THR A 90 -4.32 -13.80 10.21
N GLY A 91 -4.33 -15.14 10.17
CA GLY A 91 -5.53 -15.87 9.80
C GLY A 91 -5.97 -15.55 8.39
N LEU A 92 -7.17 -15.01 8.23
CA LEU A 92 -7.69 -14.59 6.93
C LEU A 92 -7.33 -13.15 6.59
N GLU A 93 -6.88 -12.38 7.57
CA GLU A 93 -6.54 -10.98 7.36
C GLU A 93 -5.11 -10.82 6.91
N LEU A 94 -4.86 -9.76 6.15
CA LEU A 94 -3.50 -9.38 5.74
C LEU A 94 -3.24 -7.95 6.18
N GLU A 95 -2.20 -7.75 6.97
CA GLU A 95 -1.78 -6.43 7.40
C GLU A 95 -0.75 -5.88 6.44
N LEU A 96 -1.00 -4.66 5.95
CA LEU A 96 -0.08 -3.94 5.09
C LEU A 96 0.50 -2.78 5.90
N VAL A 97 1.79 -2.82 6.15
CA VAL A 97 2.48 -1.69 6.76
C VAL A 97 2.97 -0.80 5.62
N VAL A 98 2.50 0.43 5.59
CA VAL A 98 2.74 1.32 4.46
C VAL A 98 3.39 2.61 4.92
N TYR A 99 4.15 3.23 4.02
CA TYR A 99 4.79 4.53 4.26
C TYR A 99 4.52 5.44 3.06
N ARG A 100 4.52 6.74 3.35
CA ARG A 100 4.28 7.72 2.30
C ARG A 100 5.48 7.77 1.36
N GLU A 101 5.19 7.71 0.07
CA GLU A 101 6.22 7.88 -0.93
C GLU A 101 6.64 9.34 -0.94
N VAL A 102 7.87 9.60 -0.49
CA VAL A 102 8.42 10.94 -0.51
C VAL A 102 9.13 11.13 -1.84
N ASN A 103 8.66 12.10 -2.59
CA ASN A 103 9.31 12.48 -3.83
C ASN A 103 10.52 13.33 -3.46
N PRO A 104 11.76 12.84 -3.64
CA PRO A 104 12.92 13.67 -3.38
C PRO A 104 12.94 14.78 -4.43
N ALA A 105 12.60 15.94 -3.99
CA ALA A 105 12.64 17.10 -4.90
C ALA A 105 14.06 17.55 -5.11
#